data_582c15766f2b26fad15951b1666d3825
#
_entry.id   582c15766f2b26fad15951b1666d3825
#
_cell.length_a   1.000
_cell.length_b   1.000
_cell.length_c   1.000
_cell.angle_alpha   90.00
_cell.angle_beta   90.00
_cell.angle_gamma   90.00
#
_symmetry.space_group_name_H-M   'P 1'
#
loop_
_entity.id
_entity.type
_entity.pdbx_description
1 polymer ?
#
loop_
_entity_poly.entity_id
_entity_poly.type
_entity_poly.pdbx_seq_one_letter_code
_entity_poly.pdbx_strand_id
1 'polypeptide(L)'
;MKKEKMEIDLMLEELEEMAQKTLNAKINVVVKGNKSKVAIKGSFLGMLTAISNIIEAVNERMRKKGMNEEDIKKALRASFETGIEATDE
;
A
#
# COMPACT_ATOMS: atom_id res chain seq x y z
N MET A 1 1.20 6.72 26.98
CA MET A 1 0.91 7.14 25.62
C MET A 1 2.16 7.37 24.79
N LYS A 2 3.11 8.20 25.23
CA LYS A 2 4.36 8.41 24.50
C LYS A 2 5.21 7.14 24.40
N LYS A 3 5.16 6.27 25.43
CA LYS A 3 5.88 4.99 25.42
C LYS A 3 5.33 4.01 24.41
N GLU A 4 4.01 3.90 24.29
CA GLU A 4 3.37 3.02 23.33
C GLU A 4 3.68 3.41 21.89
N LYS A 5 3.68 4.72 21.62
CA LYS A 5 4.02 5.24 20.30
C LYS A 5 5.46 4.94 19.93
N MET A 6 6.39 5.04 20.91
CA MET A 6 7.79 4.72 20.65
C MET A 6 8.02 3.24 20.40
N GLU A 7 7.31 2.37 21.09
CA GLU A 7 7.43 0.92 20.87
C GLU A 7 6.91 0.51 19.50
N ILE A 8 5.78 1.09 19.07
CA ILE A 8 5.22 0.83 17.73
C ILE A 8 6.17 1.34 16.65
N ASP A 9 6.73 2.54 16.82
CA ASP A 9 7.67 3.12 15.87
C ASP A 9 8.95 2.28 15.75
N LEU A 10 9.46 1.78 16.88
CA LEU A 10 10.63 0.90 16.89
C LEU A 10 10.35 -0.43 16.20
N MET A 11 9.17 -1.00 16.41
CA MET A 11 8.77 -2.23 15.74
C MET A 11 8.66 -2.03 14.24
N LEU A 12 8.09 -0.91 13.80
CA LEU A 12 8.01 -0.57 12.39
C LEU A 12 9.38 -0.37 11.76
N GLU A 13 10.29 0.30 12.47
CA GLU A 13 11.67 0.47 12.00
C GLU A 13 12.38 -0.86 11.86
N GLU A 14 12.23 -1.76 12.83
CA GLU A 14 12.83 -3.09 12.78
C GLU A 14 12.27 -3.90 11.61
N LEU A 15 10.96 -3.84 11.39
CA LEU A 15 10.34 -4.50 10.26
C LEU A 15 10.83 -3.93 8.93
N GLU A 16 10.99 -2.62 8.84
CA GLU A 16 11.52 -1.98 7.65
C GLU A 16 12.96 -2.40 7.36
N GLU A 17 13.81 -2.47 8.40
CA GLU A 17 15.17 -2.93 8.25
C GLU A 17 15.23 -4.38 7.80
N MET A 18 14.40 -5.24 8.38
CA MET A 18 14.33 -6.63 7.97
C MET A 18 13.83 -6.75 6.53
N ALA A 19 12.85 -5.96 6.15
CA ALA A 19 12.32 -5.95 4.79
C ALA A 19 13.38 -5.55 3.78
N GLN A 20 14.21 -4.55 4.11
CA GLN A 20 15.28 -4.11 3.23
C GLN A 20 16.38 -5.15 3.06
N LYS A 21 16.66 -5.93 4.11
CA LYS A 21 17.74 -6.91 4.10
C LYS A 21 17.35 -8.26 3.53
N THR A 22 16.13 -8.72 3.81
CA THR A 22 15.73 -10.10 3.53
C THR A 22 14.53 -10.25 2.62
N LEU A 23 13.77 -9.17 2.41
CA LEU A 23 12.49 -9.24 1.70
C LEU A 23 12.52 -8.37 0.45
N ASN A 24 12.36 -9.00 -0.69
CA ASN A 24 12.22 -8.31 -1.95
C ASN A 24 10.83 -8.57 -2.51
N ALA A 25 10.19 -7.52 -3.00
CA ALA A 25 8.93 -7.66 -3.71
C ALA A 25 8.90 -6.73 -4.90
N LYS A 26 8.29 -7.22 -5.97
CA LYS A 26 8.10 -6.44 -7.17
C LYS A 26 6.64 -6.55 -7.59
N ILE A 27 5.99 -5.41 -7.72
CA ILE A 27 4.60 -5.34 -8.17
C ILE A 27 4.55 -4.47 -9.43
N ASN A 28 4.06 -5.05 -10.51
CA ASN A 28 3.81 -4.33 -11.75
C ASN A 28 2.33 -4.38 -12.07
N VAL A 29 1.72 -3.22 -12.24
CA VAL A 29 0.31 -3.11 -12.60
C VAL A 29 0.19 -2.24 -13.83
N VAL A 30 -0.46 -2.77 -14.85
CA VAL A 30 -0.76 -2.02 -16.06
C VAL A 30 -2.27 -2.06 -16.27
N VAL A 31 -2.88 -0.89 -16.33
CA VAL A 31 -4.32 -0.75 -16.56
C VAL A 31 -4.53 -0.02 -17.89
N LYS A 32 -5.28 -0.65 -18.78
CA LYS A 32 -5.67 -0.05 -20.06
C LYS A 32 -7.16 -0.27 -20.28
N GLY A 33 -7.94 0.81 -20.16
CA GLY A 33 -9.39 0.74 -20.26
C GLY A 33 -9.98 -0.16 -19.18
N ASN A 34 -10.68 -1.22 -19.58
CA ASN A 34 -11.26 -2.19 -18.65
C ASN A 34 -10.39 -3.43 -18.44
N LYS A 35 -9.17 -3.43 -18.97
CA LYS A 35 -8.25 -4.55 -18.81
C LYS A 35 -7.10 -4.15 -17.90
N SER A 36 -6.70 -5.07 -17.03
CA SER A 36 -5.54 -4.87 -16.18
C SER A 36 -4.68 -6.13 -16.14
N LYS A 37 -3.38 -5.91 -16.07
CA LYS A 37 -2.40 -6.97 -15.82
C LYS A 37 -1.67 -6.66 -14.54
N VAL A 38 -1.62 -7.66 -13.65
CA VAL A 38 -0.91 -7.53 -12.38
C VAL A 38 0.10 -8.65 -12.29
N ALA A 39 1.35 -8.30 -12.10
CA ALA A 39 2.42 -9.26 -11.83
C ALA A 39 2.98 -8.97 -10.44
N ILE A 40 2.94 -9.96 -9.57
CA ILE A 40 3.42 -9.84 -8.20
C ILE A 40 4.46 -10.92 -7.94
N LYS A 41 5.61 -10.50 -7.42
CA LYS A 41 6.69 -11.42 -7.07
C LYS A 41 7.33 -10.95 -5.76
N GLY A 42 7.57 -11.90 -4.86
CA GLY A 42 8.24 -11.62 -3.60
C GLY A 42 7.53 -12.21 -2.40
N SER A 43 8.00 -11.86 -1.22
CA SER A 43 7.41 -12.31 0.04
C SER A 43 6.11 -11.56 0.36
N PHE A 44 5.28 -12.16 1.20
CA PHE A 44 4.05 -11.51 1.63
C PHE A 44 4.31 -10.16 2.32
N LEU A 45 5.30 -10.10 3.20
CA LEU A 45 5.64 -8.85 3.88
C LEU A 45 6.15 -7.79 2.91
N GLY A 46 6.96 -8.20 1.94
CA GLY A 46 7.41 -7.31 0.87
C GLY A 46 6.25 -6.79 0.03
N MET A 47 5.29 -7.66 -0.29
CA MET A 47 4.10 -7.25 -1.04
C MET A 47 3.25 -6.24 -0.28
N LEU A 48 3.07 -6.46 1.04
CA LEU A 48 2.32 -5.51 1.88
C LEU A 48 3.02 -4.16 1.96
N THR A 49 4.33 -4.16 2.06
CA THR A 49 5.13 -2.93 2.05
C THR A 49 4.98 -2.19 0.72
N ALA A 50 5.02 -2.91 -0.38
CA ALA A 50 4.85 -2.34 -1.71
C ALA A 50 3.45 -1.73 -1.88
N ILE A 51 2.42 -2.39 -1.38
CA ILE A 51 1.06 -1.88 -1.41
C ILE A 51 0.97 -0.56 -0.64
N SER A 52 1.56 -0.48 0.55
CA SER A 52 1.58 0.75 1.34
C SER A 52 2.25 1.89 0.59
N ASN A 53 3.35 1.62 -0.08
CA ASN A 53 4.07 2.62 -0.88
C ASN A 53 3.26 3.09 -2.08
N ILE A 54 2.53 2.19 -2.71
CA ILE A 54 1.64 2.54 -3.82
C ILE A 54 0.52 3.47 -3.34
N ILE A 55 -0.09 3.13 -2.20
CA ILE A 55 -1.15 3.96 -1.60
C ILE A 55 -0.62 5.35 -1.29
N GLU A 56 0.57 5.45 -0.72
CA GLU A 56 1.21 6.72 -0.41
C GLU A 56 1.43 7.57 -1.67
N ALA A 57 1.94 6.96 -2.73
CA ALA A 57 2.18 7.65 -3.99
C ALA A 57 0.89 8.16 -4.63
N VAL A 58 -0.17 7.33 -4.59
CA VAL A 58 -1.48 7.73 -5.11
C VAL A 58 -2.07 8.88 -4.28
N ASN A 59 -1.94 8.80 -2.95
CA ASN A 59 -2.40 9.84 -2.05
C ASN A 59 -1.74 11.18 -2.38
N GLU A 60 -0.43 11.20 -2.57
CA GLU A 60 0.30 12.41 -2.93
C GLU A 60 -0.19 13.00 -4.26
N ARG A 61 -0.41 12.17 -5.25
CA ARG A 61 -0.90 12.62 -6.55
C ARG A 61 -2.28 13.23 -6.47
N MET A 62 -3.16 12.61 -5.69
CA MET A 62 -4.51 13.14 -5.48
C MET A 62 -4.49 14.48 -4.77
N ARG A 63 -3.62 14.64 -3.77
CA ARG A 63 -3.45 15.91 -3.08
C ARG A 63 -2.95 17.01 -4.02
N LYS A 64 -1.99 16.71 -4.87
CA LYS A 64 -1.45 17.66 -5.84
C LYS A 64 -2.51 18.09 -6.84
N LYS A 65 -3.49 17.26 -7.10
CA LYS A 65 -4.61 17.59 -7.97
C LYS A 65 -5.73 18.35 -7.27
N GLY A 66 -5.59 18.63 -5.99
CA GLY A 66 -6.54 19.43 -5.24
C GLY A 66 -7.68 18.67 -4.58
N MET A 67 -7.60 17.34 -4.54
CA MET A 67 -8.62 16.55 -3.83
C MET A 67 -8.46 16.71 -2.32
N ASN A 68 -9.57 16.78 -1.61
CA ASN A 68 -9.51 16.88 -0.15
C ASN A 68 -9.22 15.52 0.50
N GLU A 69 -8.73 15.54 1.75
CA GLU A 69 -8.33 14.34 2.46
C GLU A 69 -9.45 13.32 2.63
N GLU A 70 -10.66 13.76 2.90
CA GLU A 70 -11.79 12.84 3.09
C GLU A 70 -12.13 12.09 1.82
N ASP A 71 -12.16 12.79 0.70
CA ASP A 71 -12.44 12.17 -0.59
C ASP A 71 -11.33 11.18 -1.00
N ILE A 72 -10.08 11.53 -0.72
CA ILE A 72 -8.94 10.64 -0.96
C ILE A 72 -9.08 9.36 -0.14
N LYS A 73 -9.39 9.48 1.15
CA LYS A 73 -9.56 8.33 2.03
C LYS A 73 -10.71 7.44 1.56
N LYS A 74 -11.82 8.02 1.18
CA LYS A 74 -12.97 7.26 0.67
C LYS A 74 -12.62 6.50 -0.61
N ALA A 75 -11.93 7.16 -1.53
CA ALA A 75 -11.54 6.54 -2.79
C ALA A 75 -10.57 5.38 -2.56
N LEU A 76 -9.58 5.57 -1.70
CA LEU A 76 -8.59 4.53 -1.39
C LEU A 76 -9.23 3.34 -0.66
N ARG A 77 -10.12 3.61 0.30
CA ARG A 77 -10.85 2.55 1.00
C ARG A 77 -11.73 1.75 0.05
N ALA A 78 -12.47 2.44 -0.82
CA ALA A 78 -13.33 1.77 -1.79
C ALA A 78 -12.53 0.87 -2.71
N SER A 79 -11.36 1.32 -3.17
CA SER A 79 -10.48 0.52 -4.02
C SER A 79 -9.95 -0.71 -3.28
N PHE A 80 -9.57 -0.54 -2.03
CA PHE A 80 -9.07 -1.63 -1.20
C PHE A 80 -10.16 -2.68 -0.96
N GLU A 81 -11.36 -2.26 -0.57
CA GLU A 81 -12.49 -3.16 -0.34
C GLU A 81 -12.91 -3.89 -1.61
N THR A 82 -12.95 -3.19 -2.73
CA THR A 82 -13.26 -3.81 -4.02
C THR A 82 -12.27 -4.93 -4.35
N GLY A 83 -10.99 -4.71 -4.09
CA GLY A 83 -9.97 -5.73 -4.31
C GLY A 83 -10.15 -6.95 -3.42
N ILE A 84 -10.50 -6.74 -2.15
CA ILE A 84 -10.76 -7.84 -1.22
C ILE A 84 -12.01 -8.62 -1.64
N GLU A 85 -13.09 -7.94 -1.97
CA GLU A 85 -14.34 -8.57 -2.40
C GLU A 85 -14.15 -9.39 -3.68
N ALA A 86 -13.35 -8.91 -4.60
CA ALA A 86 -13.06 -9.62 -5.85
C ALA A 86 -12.39 -10.98 -5.61
N THR A 87 -11.60 -11.10 -4.52
CA THR A 87 -10.93 -12.37 -4.20
C THR A 87 -11.82 -13.35 -3.44
N ASP A 88 -12.94 -12.90 -2.88
CA ASP A 88 -13.86 -13.77 -2.15
C ASP A 88 -14.77 -14.59 -3.08
N GLU A 89 -14.77 -14.28 -4.33
CA GLU A 89 -15.46 -15.08 -5.33
C GLU A 89 -14.56 -16.21 -5.82
#